data_65d03240ed0b7708f73146722c2cb25f
#
_entry.id   65d03240ed0b7708f73146722c2cb25f
#
_cell.length_a   1.000
_cell.length_b   1.000
_cell.length_c   1.000
_cell.angle_alpha   90.00
_cell.angle_beta   90.00
_cell.angle_gamma   90.00
#
_symmetry.space_group_name_H-M   'P 1'
#
loop_
_entity.id
_entity.type
_entity.pdbx_description
1 polymer ?
#
loop_
_entity_poly.entity_id
_entity_poly.type
_entity_poly.pdbx_seq_one_letter_code
_entity_poly.pdbx_strand_id
1 'polypeptide(L)'
;MIVTLTAHPSLDRSLVLHAPLRVGEVQPAASSREDAGGKGVNVARVLRAAGVAARAVIPLADADPYDAALRAGAIDAWRVPVEGAARANLTITDADGVTTKLNLPGAVLSASERAALLAATVSASDGADWLVLAGSLPPGAPDDFYVRVIHAVRTAHGDAAPRIAVDTSGAALAAVACDARPDLIKPNDEELADLIGSPIESGDLARAVREAARTLVPERVRAALITLGSHGAVLIDGDRAWSAAAPKIRVASTVGAGDSSLAGLLVADVAGLPPAARLASAIRYGAAAAMMPGTVPPTPADLPEVVPTVTELS
;
A
#
# COMPACT_ATOMS: atom_id res chain seq x y z
N MET A 1 10.71 12.12 -8.04
CA MET A 1 10.78 11.49 -6.70
C MET A 1 9.37 11.18 -6.21
N ILE A 2 9.19 10.07 -5.48
CA ILE A 2 7.88 9.71 -4.88
C ILE A 2 7.98 9.79 -3.37
N VAL A 3 7.03 10.48 -2.72
CA VAL A 3 6.93 10.54 -1.26
C VAL A 3 5.82 9.60 -0.81
N THR A 4 6.05 8.85 0.27
CA THR A 4 5.02 8.00 0.88
C THR A 4 4.78 8.40 2.32
N LEU A 5 3.53 8.47 2.75
CA LEU A 5 3.15 8.60 4.15
C LEU A 5 2.67 7.25 4.67
N THR A 6 3.29 6.77 5.74
CA THR A 6 2.80 5.65 6.54
C THR A 6 2.41 6.17 7.91
N ALA A 7 1.14 6.54 8.08
CA ALA A 7 0.68 7.13 9.34
C ALA A 7 0.68 6.13 10.52
N HIS A 8 0.61 4.84 10.23
CA HIS A 8 0.55 3.76 11.22
C HIS A 8 1.55 2.65 10.89
N PRO A 9 2.86 2.90 11.06
CA PRO A 9 3.92 1.94 10.77
C PRO A 9 3.81 0.70 11.67
N SER A 10 4.34 -0.43 11.20
CA SER A 10 4.38 -1.68 11.97
C SER A 10 5.73 -2.37 11.88
N LEU A 11 6.27 -2.80 13.01
CA LEU A 11 7.38 -3.75 13.02
C LEU A 11 6.80 -5.15 12.77
N ASP A 12 7.01 -5.66 11.55
CA ASP A 12 6.49 -6.96 11.15
C ASP A 12 7.45 -8.05 11.60
N ARG A 13 7.02 -8.88 12.56
CA ARG A 13 7.78 -9.99 13.13
C ARG A 13 7.25 -11.31 12.60
N SER A 14 8.09 -12.05 11.91
CA SER A 14 7.78 -13.39 11.43
C SER A 14 8.53 -14.43 12.27
N LEU A 15 7.79 -15.41 12.79
CA LEU A 15 8.32 -16.53 13.57
C LEU A 15 8.00 -17.83 12.83
N VAL A 16 8.99 -18.70 12.71
CA VAL A 16 8.80 -20.06 12.18
C VAL A 16 8.97 -21.05 13.33
N LEU A 17 8.03 -21.98 13.49
CA LEU A 17 8.06 -23.01 14.51
C LEU A 17 8.54 -24.34 13.92
N HIS A 18 9.15 -25.18 14.78
CA HIS A 18 9.55 -26.56 14.42
C HIS A 18 8.36 -27.55 14.41
N ALA A 19 7.26 -27.20 15.04
CA ALA A 19 6.07 -28.04 15.23
C ALA A 19 4.79 -27.18 15.17
N PRO A 20 3.60 -27.78 15.06
CA PRO A 20 2.33 -27.07 15.14
C PRO A 20 2.23 -26.17 16.38
N LEU A 21 1.60 -25.01 16.21
CA LEU A 21 1.38 -24.07 17.31
C LEU A 21 0.47 -24.69 18.38
N ARG A 22 0.95 -24.76 19.62
CA ARG A 22 0.19 -25.30 20.75
C ARG A 22 -0.16 -24.21 21.75
N VAL A 23 -1.45 -23.99 21.94
CA VAL A 23 -1.97 -23.00 22.88
C VAL A 23 -1.70 -23.46 24.32
N GLY A 24 -1.18 -22.54 25.14
CA GLY A 24 -0.88 -22.82 26.56
C GLY A 24 0.49 -23.42 26.83
N GLU A 25 1.33 -23.63 25.78
CA GLU A 25 2.67 -24.20 25.94
C GLU A 25 3.77 -23.20 25.57
N VAL A 26 4.96 -23.41 26.13
CA VAL A 26 6.18 -22.71 25.74
C VAL A 26 6.82 -23.47 24.58
N GLN A 27 7.00 -22.81 23.44
CA GLN A 27 7.60 -23.38 22.24
C GLN A 27 8.77 -22.54 21.74
N PRO A 28 9.95 -23.12 21.45
CA PRO A 28 11.04 -22.41 20.81
C PRO A 28 10.71 -22.17 19.33
N ALA A 29 11.02 -20.97 18.83
CA ALA A 29 10.97 -20.71 17.41
C ALA A 29 12.22 -21.25 16.70
N ALA A 30 12.06 -21.78 15.48
CA ALA A 30 13.14 -22.22 14.61
C ALA A 30 13.93 -21.03 14.06
N SER A 31 13.22 -19.96 13.70
CA SER A 31 13.80 -18.70 13.23
C SER A 31 12.86 -17.53 13.49
N SER A 32 13.44 -16.34 13.51
CA SER A 32 12.70 -15.09 13.58
C SER A 32 13.26 -14.08 12.60
N ARG A 33 12.41 -13.20 12.10
CA ARG A 33 12.78 -12.07 11.24
C ARG A 33 11.94 -10.85 11.61
N GLU A 34 12.56 -9.68 11.55
CA GLU A 34 11.90 -8.39 11.75
C GLU A 34 12.09 -7.52 10.51
N ASP A 35 11.01 -6.95 10.01
CA ASP A 35 11.01 -6.05 8.87
C ASP A 35 10.28 -4.75 9.22
N ALA A 36 10.76 -3.64 8.68
CA ALA A 36 10.01 -2.40 8.71
C ALA A 36 8.81 -2.53 7.77
N GLY A 37 7.62 -2.62 8.35
CA GLY A 37 6.36 -2.78 7.65
C GLY A 37 5.51 -1.51 7.67
N GLY A 38 4.34 -1.61 7.05
CA GLY A 38 3.42 -0.51 6.77
C GLY A 38 3.35 -0.23 5.28
N LYS A 39 2.12 -0.05 4.76
CA LYS A 39 1.88 0.00 3.30
C LYS A 39 2.76 1.02 2.58
N GLY A 40 2.87 2.26 3.08
CA GLY A 40 3.68 3.30 2.44
C GLY A 40 5.18 2.98 2.45
N VAL A 41 5.68 2.37 3.52
CA VAL A 41 7.07 1.89 3.59
C VAL A 41 7.28 0.75 2.60
N ASN A 42 6.34 -0.18 2.47
CA ASN A 42 6.44 -1.26 1.48
C ASN A 42 6.46 -0.70 0.05
N VAL A 43 5.60 0.27 -0.28
CA VAL A 43 5.65 0.98 -1.58
C VAL A 43 7.01 1.63 -1.80
N ALA A 44 7.54 2.37 -0.82
CA ALA A 44 8.86 3.02 -0.94
C ALA A 44 10.00 2.03 -1.17
N ARG A 45 9.95 0.85 -0.51
CA ARG A 45 10.94 -0.23 -0.70
C ARG A 45 10.94 -0.77 -2.13
N VAL A 46 9.75 -1.03 -2.69
CA VAL A 46 9.62 -1.53 -4.06
C VAL A 46 10.05 -0.48 -5.08
N LEU A 47 9.64 0.78 -4.90
CA LEU A 47 10.08 1.89 -5.76
C LEU A 47 11.61 2.01 -5.82
N ARG A 48 12.26 1.97 -4.66
CA ARG A 48 13.73 2.01 -4.60
C ARG A 48 14.40 0.79 -5.23
N ALA A 49 13.86 -0.39 -4.99
CA ALA A 49 14.35 -1.62 -5.63
C ALA A 49 14.21 -1.57 -7.16
N ALA A 50 13.23 -0.81 -7.66
CA ALA A 50 13.04 -0.53 -9.07
C ALA A 50 13.87 0.67 -9.60
N GLY A 51 14.73 1.28 -8.78
CA GLY A 51 15.56 2.42 -9.16
C GLY A 51 14.84 3.78 -9.16
N VAL A 52 13.63 3.86 -8.60
CA VAL A 52 12.88 5.11 -8.46
C VAL A 52 13.17 5.74 -7.10
N ALA A 53 13.56 7.02 -7.08
CA ALA A 53 13.80 7.75 -5.84
C ALA A 53 12.51 7.85 -5.03
N ALA A 54 12.55 7.36 -3.79
CA ALA A 54 11.40 7.36 -2.89
C ALA A 54 11.83 7.73 -1.46
N ARG A 55 10.98 8.49 -0.75
CA ARG A 55 11.13 8.87 0.66
C ARG A 55 9.88 8.51 1.43
N ALA A 56 10.04 7.84 2.58
CA ALA A 56 8.95 7.52 3.48
C ALA A 56 8.86 8.57 4.61
N VAL A 57 7.69 9.16 4.82
CA VAL A 57 7.36 9.97 6.01
C VAL A 57 6.65 9.07 7.00
N ILE A 58 7.18 8.99 8.23
CA ILE A 58 6.70 8.07 9.26
C ILE A 58 6.76 8.70 10.65
N PRO A 59 5.73 8.51 11.52
CA PRO A 59 5.82 8.80 12.92
C PRO A 59 6.70 7.75 13.61
N LEU A 60 7.66 8.17 14.40
CA LEU A 60 8.60 7.26 15.06
C LEU A 60 9.09 7.83 16.38
N ALA A 61 9.02 7.05 17.45
CA ALA A 61 9.57 7.41 18.75
C ALA A 61 11.09 7.29 18.76
N ASP A 62 11.73 7.99 19.69
CA ASP A 62 13.16 7.86 19.93
C ASP A 62 13.50 6.44 20.37
N ALA A 63 14.59 5.89 19.82
CA ALA A 63 15.07 4.54 20.09
C ALA A 63 14.08 3.40 19.79
N ASP A 64 13.08 3.64 18.92
CA ASP A 64 12.16 2.60 18.48
C ASP A 64 12.90 1.50 17.68
N PRO A 65 12.68 0.20 17.99
CA PRO A 65 13.27 -0.90 17.24
C PRO A 65 12.97 -0.87 15.72
N TYR A 66 11.86 -0.25 15.34
CA TYR A 66 11.51 -0.03 13.94
C TYR A 66 12.58 0.75 13.16
N ASP A 67 13.31 1.67 13.80
CA ASP A 67 14.37 2.44 13.16
C ASP A 67 15.55 1.56 12.72
N ALA A 68 15.88 0.53 13.48
CA ALA A 68 16.90 -0.45 13.09
C ALA A 68 16.47 -1.22 11.83
N ALA A 69 15.20 -1.61 11.73
CA ALA A 69 14.65 -2.29 10.55
C ALA A 69 14.61 -1.36 9.32
N LEU A 70 14.30 -0.07 9.48
CA LEU A 70 14.40 0.92 8.41
C LEU A 70 15.82 1.04 7.86
N ARG A 71 16.82 1.13 8.75
CA ARG A 71 18.24 1.22 8.36
C ARG A 71 18.70 -0.04 7.66
N ALA A 72 18.34 -1.21 8.17
CA ALA A 72 18.63 -2.49 7.53
C ALA A 72 18.05 -2.59 6.11
N GLY A 73 16.85 -2.05 5.90
CA GLY A 73 16.22 -1.94 4.58
C GLY A 73 16.76 -0.80 3.73
N ALA A 74 17.72 0.01 4.21
CA ALA A 74 18.25 1.20 3.54
C ALA A 74 17.16 2.18 3.07
N ILE A 75 16.09 2.35 3.84
CA ILE A 75 14.94 3.17 3.48
C ILE A 75 15.27 4.65 3.80
N ASP A 76 15.12 5.52 2.79
CA ASP A 76 15.15 6.96 3.02
C ASP A 76 13.87 7.36 3.75
N ALA A 77 14.01 7.72 5.03
CA ALA A 77 12.88 8.00 5.90
C ALA A 77 12.99 9.37 6.57
N TRP A 78 11.93 10.17 6.43
CA TRP A 78 11.72 11.37 7.24
C TRP A 78 10.96 10.96 8.50
N ARG A 79 11.68 10.91 9.62
CA ARG A 79 11.14 10.52 10.92
C ARG A 79 10.49 11.71 11.58
N VAL A 80 9.22 11.58 11.93
CA VAL A 80 8.48 12.59 12.69
C VAL A 80 8.43 12.12 14.15
N PRO A 81 9.04 12.84 15.11
CA PRO A 81 9.05 12.42 16.49
C PRO A 81 7.64 12.28 17.08
N VAL A 82 7.38 11.16 17.73
CA VAL A 82 6.13 10.88 18.46
C VAL A 82 6.44 10.16 19.77
N GLU A 83 5.47 10.18 20.70
CA GLU A 83 5.51 9.37 21.91
C GLU A 83 4.91 7.99 21.63
N GLY A 84 5.51 6.95 22.18
CA GLY A 84 5.05 5.58 22.01
C GLY A 84 5.55 4.88 20.75
N ALA A 85 5.72 3.57 20.88
CA ALA A 85 6.35 2.74 19.87
C ALA A 85 5.44 2.45 18.67
N ALA A 86 6.06 2.21 17.51
CA ALA A 86 5.38 1.62 16.37
C ALA A 86 4.70 0.31 16.78
N ARG A 87 3.55 0.00 16.17
CA ARG A 87 2.88 -1.27 16.45
C ARG A 87 3.74 -2.45 16.01
N ALA A 88 3.48 -3.62 16.56
CA ALA A 88 4.06 -4.86 16.06
C ALA A 88 2.95 -5.75 15.46
N ASN A 89 3.24 -6.35 14.32
CA ASN A 89 2.44 -7.43 13.76
C ASN A 89 3.25 -8.72 13.87
N LEU A 90 2.69 -9.74 14.51
CA LEU A 90 3.33 -11.04 14.62
C LEU A 90 2.70 -11.99 13.61
N THR A 91 3.54 -12.64 12.81
CA THR A 91 3.15 -13.75 11.94
C THR A 91 3.86 -14.99 12.40
N ILE A 92 3.12 -15.99 12.86
CA ILE A 92 3.64 -17.27 13.33
C ILE A 92 3.29 -18.32 12.27
N THR A 93 4.28 -18.93 11.67
CA THR A 93 4.09 -20.03 10.69
C THR A 93 4.63 -21.30 11.33
N ASP A 94 3.80 -22.32 11.42
CA ASP A 94 4.20 -23.61 11.98
C ASP A 94 4.76 -24.58 10.94
N ALA A 95 5.17 -25.78 11.40
CA ALA A 95 5.79 -26.79 10.54
C ALA A 95 4.85 -27.32 9.44
N ASP A 96 3.53 -27.22 9.64
CA ASP A 96 2.52 -27.63 8.67
C ASP A 96 2.15 -26.51 7.68
N GLY A 97 2.78 -25.32 7.83
CA GLY A 97 2.52 -24.13 7.01
C GLY A 97 1.31 -23.33 7.45
N VAL A 98 0.68 -23.69 8.58
CA VAL A 98 -0.44 -22.92 9.14
C VAL A 98 0.08 -21.60 9.69
N THR A 99 -0.58 -20.51 9.31
CA THR A 99 -0.15 -19.16 9.69
C THR A 99 -1.16 -18.50 10.64
N THR A 100 -0.68 -18.08 11.80
CA THR A 100 -1.43 -17.29 12.80
C THR A 100 -0.89 -15.87 12.82
N LYS A 101 -1.79 -14.88 12.74
CA LYS A 101 -1.42 -13.45 12.77
C LYS A 101 -2.01 -12.77 13.99
N LEU A 102 -1.17 -11.98 14.68
CA LEU A 102 -1.55 -11.13 15.81
C LEU A 102 -1.10 -9.69 15.50
N ASN A 103 -2.06 -8.79 15.42
CA ASN A 103 -1.80 -7.39 15.16
C ASN A 103 -2.00 -6.56 16.43
N LEU A 104 -0.95 -5.88 16.87
CA LEU A 104 -1.01 -5.00 18.04
C LEU A 104 -1.53 -3.61 17.63
N PRO A 105 -2.21 -2.88 18.53
CA PRO A 105 -2.87 -1.62 18.19
C PRO A 105 -1.93 -0.45 17.88
N GLY A 106 -0.72 -0.42 18.41
CA GLY A 106 0.22 0.70 18.26
C GLY A 106 -0.09 1.91 19.13
N ALA A 107 0.73 2.95 19.00
CA ALA A 107 0.59 4.18 19.76
C ALA A 107 -0.61 5.03 19.28
N VAL A 108 -1.23 5.72 20.23
CA VAL A 108 -2.23 6.78 19.94
C VAL A 108 -1.49 8.06 19.65
N LEU A 109 -1.70 8.64 18.47
CA LEU A 109 -1.11 9.93 18.13
C LEU A 109 -1.94 11.10 18.74
N SER A 110 -1.29 11.97 19.48
CA SER A 110 -1.86 13.23 19.97
C SER A 110 -2.20 14.19 18.83
N ALA A 111 -2.98 15.22 19.11
CA ALA A 111 -3.29 16.26 18.12
C ALA A 111 -2.06 16.98 17.59
N SER A 112 -1.07 17.24 18.46
CA SER A 112 0.20 17.87 18.07
C SER A 112 1.06 16.98 17.19
N GLU A 113 1.14 15.68 17.48
CA GLU A 113 1.89 14.72 16.66
C GLU A 113 1.25 14.53 15.28
N ARG A 114 -0.07 14.47 15.20
CA ARG A 114 -0.78 14.46 13.93
C ARG A 114 -0.53 15.73 13.10
N ALA A 115 -0.52 16.90 13.76
CA ALA A 115 -0.20 18.15 13.08
C ALA A 115 1.26 18.19 12.61
N ALA A 116 2.21 17.68 13.38
CA ALA A 116 3.61 17.55 12.99
C ALA A 116 3.79 16.58 11.81
N LEU A 117 3.08 15.44 11.82
CA LEU A 117 3.10 14.47 10.73
C LEU A 117 2.53 15.06 9.43
N LEU A 118 1.43 15.80 9.52
CA LEU A 118 0.87 16.53 8.39
C LEU A 118 1.86 17.55 7.83
N ALA A 119 2.44 18.39 8.69
CA ALA A 119 3.40 19.42 8.28
C ALA A 119 4.67 18.82 7.63
N ALA A 120 5.19 17.73 8.20
CA ALA A 120 6.32 17.00 7.61
C ALA A 120 5.98 16.40 6.24
N THR A 121 4.75 15.87 6.08
CA THR A 121 4.28 15.32 4.80
C THR A 121 4.17 16.43 3.75
N VAL A 122 3.61 17.58 4.09
CA VAL A 122 3.58 18.76 3.22
C VAL A 122 4.99 19.15 2.78
N SER A 123 5.90 19.31 3.73
CA SER A 123 7.29 19.72 3.43
C SER A 123 8.03 18.68 2.57
N ALA A 124 7.84 17.38 2.84
CA ALA A 124 8.47 16.31 2.07
C ALA A 124 7.94 16.23 0.63
N SER A 125 6.73 16.72 0.40
CA SER A 125 6.04 16.65 -0.90
C SER A 125 6.50 17.72 -1.90
N ASP A 126 7.35 18.65 -1.47
CA ASP A 126 7.87 19.69 -2.35
C ASP A 126 8.69 19.08 -3.51
N GLY A 127 8.33 19.41 -4.75
CA GLY A 127 8.95 18.88 -5.96
C GLY A 127 8.80 17.38 -6.18
N ALA A 128 7.90 16.72 -5.47
CA ALA A 128 7.60 15.31 -5.72
C ALA A 128 6.66 15.12 -6.92
N ASP A 129 6.83 14.01 -7.66
CA ASP A 129 5.91 13.62 -8.74
C ASP A 129 4.61 13.03 -8.18
N TRP A 130 4.74 12.27 -7.09
CA TRP A 130 3.64 11.63 -6.39
C TRP A 130 3.79 11.70 -4.87
N LEU A 131 2.65 11.87 -4.20
CA LEU A 131 2.46 11.58 -2.79
C LEU A 131 1.56 10.35 -2.63
N VAL A 132 2.04 9.32 -1.94
CA VAL A 132 1.29 8.10 -1.65
C VAL A 132 0.88 8.11 -0.18
N LEU A 133 -0.42 8.15 0.09
CA LEU A 133 -0.99 8.02 1.43
C LEU A 133 -1.43 6.58 1.61
N ALA A 134 -0.73 5.79 2.43
CA ALA A 134 -0.96 4.36 2.45
C ALA A 134 -0.98 3.76 3.87
N GLY A 135 -1.91 2.82 4.05
CA GLY A 135 -2.14 2.08 5.29
C GLY A 135 -3.29 2.64 6.12
N SER A 136 -3.61 1.91 7.20
CA SER A 136 -4.60 2.32 8.18
C SER A 136 -4.16 3.58 8.94
N LEU A 137 -5.11 4.29 9.48
CA LEU A 137 -4.84 5.39 10.40
C LEU A 137 -4.51 4.84 11.79
N PRO A 138 -3.62 5.52 12.55
CA PRO A 138 -3.34 5.14 13.93
C PRO A 138 -4.54 5.44 14.85
N PRO A 139 -4.62 4.77 16.01
CA PRO A 139 -5.62 5.11 17.02
C PRO A 139 -5.58 6.60 17.36
N GLY A 140 -6.75 7.22 17.51
CA GLY A 140 -6.90 8.66 17.79
C GLY A 140 -6.80 9.58 16.57
N ALA A 141 -6.43 9.09 15.40
CA ALA A 141 -6.55 9.87 14.17
C ALA A 141 -8.01 9.85 13.68
N PRO A 142 -8.57 11.01 13.28
CA PRO A 142 -9.91 11.05 12.70
C PRO A 142 -9.90 10.46 11.29
N ASP A 143 -11.03 9.93 10.83
CA ASP A 143 -11.16 9.28 9.52
C ASP A 143 -10.82 10.21 8.35
N ASP A 144 -10.98 11.52 8.53
CA ASP A 144 -10.63 12.56 7.55
C ASP A 144 -9.14 12.97 7.57
N PHE A 145 -8.28 12.30 8.32
CA PHE A 145 -6.86 12.69 8.42
C PHE A 145 -6.18 12.75 7.03
N TYR A 146 -6.36 11.77 6.18
CA TYR A 146 -5.81 11.79 4.82
C TYR A 146 -6.43 12.90 3.95
N VAL A 147 -7.71 13.23 4.13
CA VAL A 147 -8.36 14.37 3.47
C VAL A 147 -7.64 15.67 3.83
N ARG A 148 -7.36 15.88 5.13
CA ARG A 148 -6.62 17.06 5.61
C ARG A 148 -5.22 17.13 5.03
N VAL A 149 -4.52 16.01 4.94
CA VAL A 149 -3.17 15.95 4.33
C VAL A 149 -3.25 16.37 2.85
N ILE A 150 -4.21 15.83 2.08
CA ILE A 150 -4.41 16.17 0.66
C ILE A 150 -4.67 17.66 0.47
N HIS A 151 -5.58 18.22 1.26
CA HIS A 151 -5.91 19.63 1.18
C HIS A 151 -4.72 20.53 1.56
N ALA A 152 -3.97 20.16 2.61
CA ALA A 152 -2.80 20.93 3.03
C ALA A 152 -1.68 20.92 1.98
N VAL A 153 -1.41 19.76 1.36
CA VAL A 153 -0.43 19.62 0.28
C VAL A 153 -0.84 20.46 -0.93
N ARG A 154 -2.08 20.37 -1.36
CA ARG A 154 -2.58 21.17 -2.49
C ARG A 154 -2.58 22.67 -2.19
N THR A 155 -2.92 23.06 -0.97
CA THR A 155 -2.88 24.48 -0.55
C THR A 155 -1.46 25.01 -0.54
N ALA A 156 -0.50 24.21 -0.05
CA ALA A 156 0.89 24.63 0.06
C ALA A 156 1.61 24.76 -1.29
N HIS A 157 1.33 23.83 -2.21
CA HIS A 157 2.08 23.72 -3.47
C HIS A 157 1.30 24.22 -4.71
N GLY A 158 -0.01 24.47 -4.61
CA GLY A 158 -0.82 24.96 -5.72
C GLY A 158 -0.72 24.06 -6.95
N ASP A 159 -0.41 24.67 -8.11
CA ASP A 159 -0.25 23.95 -9.40
C ASP A 159 0.99 23.03 -9.43
N ALA A 160 1.94 23.22 -8.51
CA ALA A 160 3.11 22.36 -8.35
C ALA A 160 2.87 21.19 -7.39
N ALA A 161 1.64 21.01 -6.87
CA ALA A 161 1.34 19.92 -5.98
C ALA A 161 1.55 18.56 -6.68
N PRO A 162 2.14 17.57 -5.96
CA PRO A 162 2.28 16.23 -6.51
C PRO A 162 0.91 15.60 -6.80
N ARG A 163 0.86 14.66 -7.72
CA ARG A 163 -0.29 13.77 -7.85
C ARG A 163 -0.41 12.91 -6.59
N ILE A 164 -1.63 12.57 -6.21
CA ILE A 164 -1.91 11.92 -4.92
C ILE A 164 -2.52 10.55 -5.15
N ALA A 165 -1.85 9.51 -4.66
CA ALA A 165 -2.35 8.15 -4.64
C ALA A 165 -2.72 7.76 -3.20
N VAL A 166 -3.87 7.07 -3.03
CA VAL A 166 -4.35 6.63 -1.72
C VAL A 166 -4.60 5.13 -1.71
N ASP A 167 -3.99 4.43 -0.75
CA ASP A 167 -4.18 3.00 -0.49
C ASP A 167 -4.52 2.77 0.98
N THR A 168 -5.76 2.97 1.32
CA THR A 168 -6.34 2.74 2.65
C THR A 168 -7.69 2.04 2.53
N SER A 169 -8.37 1.76 3.63
CA SER A 169 -9.63 1.03 3.65
C SER A 169 -10.64 1.66 4.62
N GLY A 170 -11.88 1.17 4.59
CA GLY A 170 -12.94 1.55 5.51
C GLY A 170 -13.28 3.04 5.50
N ALA A 171 -13.54 3.62 6.67
CA ALA A 171 -13.99 5.00 6.82
C ALA A 171 -13.00 6.03 6.25
N ALA A 172 -11.68 5.77 6.36
CA ALA A 172 -10.67 6.67 5.80
C ALA A 172 -10.70 6.69 4.26
N LEU A 173 -10.92 5.55 3.59
CA LEU A 173 -11.08 5.50 2.14
C LEU A 173 -12.38 6.21 1.71
N ALA A 174 -13.46 5.99 2.43
CA ALA A 174 -14.73 6.64 2.16
C ALA A 174 -14.63 8.17 2.27
N ALA A 175 -14.00 8.68 3.33
CA ALA A 175 -13.76 10.11 3.51
C ALA A 175 -12.93 10.70 2.34
N VAL A 176 -11.85 10.02 1.95
CA VAL A 176 -11.01 10.47 0.81
C VAL A 176 -11.78 10.49 -0.49
N ALA A 177 -12.56 9.46 -0.79
CA ALA A 177 -13.36 9.40 -2.02
C ALA A 177 -14.48 10.44 -2.05
N CYS A 178 -15.02 10.85 -0.88
CA CYS A 178 -16.05 11.88 -0.80
C CYS A 178 -15.49 13.30 -0.90
N ASP A 179 -14.40 13.59 -0.20
CA ASP A 179 -14.04 14.97 0.15
C ASP A 179 -12.68 15.42 -0.40
N ALA A 180 -11.87 14.51 -1.00
CA ALA A 180 -10.49 14.85 -1.35
C ALA A 180 -10.14 14.75 -2.85
N ARG A 181 -10.93 14.04 -3.64
CA ARG A 181 -10.70 13.82 -5.07
C ARG A 181 -9.23 13.51 -5.41
N PRO A 182 -8.68 12.39 -4.92
CA PRO A 182 -7.29 11.99 -5.21
C PRO A 182 -7.11 11.65 -6.70
N ASP A 183 -5.84 11.64 -7.15
CA ASP A 183 -5.51 11.27 -8.53
C ASP A 183 -5.59 9.77 -8.78
N LEU A 184 -5.38 8.96 -7.72
CA LEU A 184 -5.46 7.51 -7.78
C LEU A 184 -5.92 6.94 -6.43
N ILE A 185 -6.84 5.99 -6.46
CA ILE A 185 -7.09 5.08 -5.34
C ILE A 185 -6.74 3.65 -5.73
N LYS A 186 -6.38 2.82 -4.74
CA LYS A 186 -6.13 1.39 -4.97
C LYS A 186 -6.91 0.51 -4.00
N PRO A 187 -8.20 0.32 -4.17
CA PRO A 187 -8.94 -0.72 -3.44
C PRO A 187 -8.72 -2.11 -4.03
N ASN A 188 -9.02 -3.16 -3.27
CA ASN A 188 -9.38 -4.45 -3.81
C ASN A 188 -10.89 -4.49 -4.11
N ASP A 189 -11.39 -5.63 -4.62
CA ASP A 189 -12.81 -5.81 -4.93
C ASP A 189 -13.72 -5.71 -3.70
N GLU A 190 -13.31 -6.25 -2.56
CA GLU A 190 -14.05 -6.16 -1.30
C GLU A 190 -14.08 -4.71 -0.78
N GLU A 191 -12.94 -4.03 -0.76
CA GLU A 191 -12.83 -2.62 -0.36
C GLU A 191 -13.64 -1.69 -1.30
N LEU A 192 -13.71 -2.02 -2.59
CA LEU A 192 -14.56 -1.30 -3.54
C LEU A 192 -16.04 -1.54 -3.25
N ALA A 193 -16.45 -2.78 -2.99
CA ALA A 193 -17.83 -3.13 -2.63
C ALA A 193 -18.28 -2.38 -1.37
N ASP A 194 -17.43 -2.35 -0.34
CA ASP A 194 -17.66 -1.59 0.89
C ASP A 194 -17.81 -0.09 0.61
N LEU A 195 -16.93 0.46 -0.24
CA LEU A 195 -16.91 1.89 -0.57
C LEU A 195 -18.16 2.35 -1.31
N ILE A 196 -18.70 1.52 -2.21
CA ILE A 196 -19.92 1.83 -2.95
C ILE A 196 -21.20 1.39 -2.20
N GLY A 197 -21.07 0.62 -1.11
CA GLY A 197 -22.19 0.10 -0.32
C GLY A 197 -23.01 -0.97 -1.05
N SER A 198 -22.42 -1.67 -2.03
CA SER A 198 -23.10 -2.69 -2.84
C SER A 198 -22.14 -3.83 -3.20
N PRO A 199 -22.57 -5.09 -3.10
CA PRO A 199 -21.74 -6.21 -3.51
C PRO A 199 -21.43 -6.17 -5.01
N ILE A 200 -20.22 -6.61 -5.38
CA ILE A 200 -19.83 -6.77 -6.78
C ILE A 200 -20.26 -8.17 -7.23
N GLU A 201 -21.04 -8.23 -8.29
CA GLU A 201 -21.59 -9.50 -8.78
C GLU A 201 -20.50 -10.46 -9.29
N SER A 202 -20.68 -11.76 -9.02
CA SER A 202 -19.84 -12.83 -9.57
C SER A 202 -20.22 -13.10 -11.02
N GLY A 203 -19.22 -13.12 -11.90
CA GLY A 203 -19.41 -13.34 -13.34
C GLY A 203 -18.17 -12.86 -14.09
N ASP A 204 -18.34 -11.93 -15.02
CA ASP A 204 -17.22 -11.18 -15.56
C ASP A 204 -16.78 -10.11 -14.53
N LEU A 205 -15.92 -10.53 -13.60
CA LEU A 205 -15.50 -9.71 -12.47
C LEU A 205 -14.87 -8.38 -12.92
N ALA A 206 -14.11 -8.39 -14.02
CA ALA A 206 -13.47 -7.16 -14.52
C ALA A 206 -14.51 -6.14 -15.00
N ARG A 207 -15.56 -6.60 -15.67
CA ARG A 207 -16.66 -5.75 -16.12
C ARG A 207 -17.50 -5.25 -14.95
N ALA A 208 -17.85 -6.13 -14.01
CA ALA A 208 -18.62 -5.76 -12.83
C ALA A 208 -17.90 -4.71 -11.98
N VAL A 209 -16.59 -4.88 -11.76
CA VAL A 209 -15.73 -3.91 -11.06
C VAL A 209 -15.67 -2.58 -11.80
N ARG A 210 -15.54 -2.58 -13.14
CA ARG A 210 -15.57 -1.36 -13.94
C ARG A 210 -16.87 -0.59 -13.76
N GLU A 211 -18.01 -1.28 -13.83
CA GLU A 211 -19.33 -0.64 -13.67
C GLU A 211 -19.52 -0.09 -12.25
N ALA A 212 -19.13 -0.85 -11.24
CA ALA A 212 -19.14 -0.40 -9.85
C ALA A 212 -18.30 0.86 -9.65
N ALA A 213 -17.08 0.88 -10.16
CA ALA A 213 -16.16 2.00 -9.99
C ALA A 213 -16.56 3.26 -10.78
N ARG A 214 -17.43 3.17 -11.78
CA ARG A 214 -17.99 4.34 -12.49
C ARG A 214 -18.80 5.29 -11.60
N THR A 215 -19.26 4.82 -10.46
CA THR A 215 -19.91 5.68 -9.46
C THR A 215 -18.92 6.61 -8.75
N LEU A 216 -17.63 6.34 -8.89
CA LEU A 216 -16.53 7.06 -8.24
C LEU A 216 -15.64 7.80 -9.26
N VAL A 217 -15.33 7.16 -10.39
CA VAL A 217 -14.42 7.70 -11.43
C VAL A 217 -15.25 8.24 -12.60
N PRO A 218 -14.98 9.46 -13.09
CA PRO A 218 -13.93 10.39 -12.66
C PRO A 218 -14.37 11.42 -11.60
N GLU A 219 -15.63 11.39 -11.15
CA GLU A 219 -16.24 12.49 -10.38
C GLU A 219 -15.61 12.65 -8.99
N ARG A 220 -15.42 11.57 -8.25
CA ARG A 220 -14.90 11.57 -6.87
C ARG A 220 -13.41 11.27 -6.80
N VAL A 221 -12.91 10.45 -7.71
CA VAL A 221 -11.50 10.12 -7.85
C VAL A 221 -11.13 10.15 -9.33
N ARG A 222 -9.92 10.58 -9.66
CA ARG A 222 -9.53 10.67 -11.07
C ARG A 222 -9.32 9.32 -11.72
N ALA A 223 -8.64 8.40 -11.01
CA ALA A 223 -8.34 7.05 -11.47
C ALA A 223 -8.43 6.04 -10.33
N ALA A 224 -8.66 4.77 -10.67
CA ALA A 224 -8.65 3.65 -9.72
C ALA A 224 -7.91 2.44 -10.26
N LEU A 225 -7.00 1.88 -9.46
CA LEU A 225 -6.41 0.56 -9.68
C LEU A 225 -7.12 -0.43 -8.75
N ILE A 226 -8.00 -1.26 -9.29
CA ILE A 226 -8.72 -2.26 -8.50
C ILE A 226 -8.01 -3.60 -8.62
N THR A 227 -7.49 -4.13 -7.51
CA THR A 227 -6.80 -5.40 -7.47
C THR A 227 -7.78 -6.54 -7.19
N LEU A 228 -7.68 -7.63 -7.96
CA LEU A 228 -8.59 -8.78 -7.94
C LEU A 228 -7.88 -10.08 -7.51
N GLY A 229 -6.83 -9.95 -6.73
CA GLY A 229 -6.02 -11.09 -6.29
C GLY A 229 -5.50 -11.93 -7.47
N SER A 230 -5.81 -13.22 -7.48
CA SER A 230 -5.40 -14.15 -8.55
C SER A 230 -6.07 -13.89 -9.89
N HIS A 231 -7.14 -13.08 -9.93
CA HIS A 231 -7.84 -12.72 -11.17
C HIS A 231 -7.18 -11.55 -11.91
N GLY A 232 -6.20 -10.88 -11.30
CA GLY A 232 -5.48 -9.77 -11.91
C GLY A 232 -5.89 -8.41 -11.39
N ALA A 233 -6.11 -7.43 -12.26
CA ALA A 233 -6.51 -6.08 -11.86
C ALA A 233 -7.24 -5.35 -12.99
N VAL A 234 -7.96 -4.28 -12.60
CA VAL A 234 -8.59 -3.32 -13.48
C VAL A 234 -8.02 -1.94 -13.19
N LEU A 235 -7.60 -1.22 -14.22
CA LEU A 235 -7.25 0.20 -14.15
C LEU A 235 -8.34 1.00 -14.84
N ILE A 236 -8.86 2.01 -14.16
CA ILE A 236 -9.83 2.97 -14.70
C ILE A 236 -9.19 4.35 -14.61
N ASP A 237 -9.12 5.07 -15.72
CA ASP A 237 -8.57 6.43 -15.80
C ASP A 237 -9.50 7.27 -16.68
N GLY A 238 -10.23 8.17 -16.04
CA GLY A 238 -11.32 8.89 -16.67
C GLY A 238 -12.40 7.95 -17.21
N ASP A 239 -12.74 8.09 -18.47
CA ASP A 239 -13.79 7.28 -19.13
C ASP A 239 -13.29 5.93 -19.66
N ARG A 240 -11.99 5.67 -19.61
CA ARG A 240 -11.36 4.46 -20.15
C ARG A 240 -11.03 3.48 -19.04
N ALA A 241 -11.11 2.20 -19.37
CA ALA A 241 -10.78 1.11 -18.45
C ALA A 241 -10.00 0.01 -19.15
N TRP A 242 -9.07 -0.60 -18.43
CA TRP A 242 -8.25 -1.73 -18.90
C TRP A 242 -8.26 -2.84 -17.87
N SER A 243 -8.26 -4.06 -18.32
CA SER A 243 -8.13 -5.24 -17.48
C SER A 243 -7.01 -6.16 -17.97
N ALA A 244 -6.42 -6.88 -17.04
CA ALA A 244 -5.52 -7.98 -17.38
C ALA A 244 -5.53 -9.02 -16.25
N ALA A 245 -5.41 -10.29 -16.65
CA ALA A 245 -5.31 -11.41 -15.71
C ALA A 245 -3.92 -11.48 -15.06
N ALA A 246 -3.86 -11.96 -13.83
CA ALA A 246 -2.60 -12.25 -13.16
C ALA A 246 -1.90 -13.45 -13.83
N PRO A 247 -0.57 -13.45 -13.91
CA PRO A 247 0.18 -14.61 -14.36
C PRO A 247 0.01 -15.77 -13.35
N LYS A 248 0.05 -17.00 -13.86
CA LYS A 248 0.04 -18.19 -13.01
C LYS A 248 1.40 -18.30 -12.31
N ILE A 249 1.40 -18.21 -11.00
CA ILE A 249 2.59 -18.25 -10.15
C ILE A 249 2.44 -19.25 -9.01
N ARG A 250 3.55 -19.64 -8.41
CA ARG A 250 3.55 -20.32 -7.12
C ARG A 250 3.59 -19.25 -6.01
N VAL A 251 2.49 -19.13 -5.30
CA VAL A 251 2.37 -18.15 -4.19
C VAL A 251 3.16 -18.63 -2.98
N ALA A 252 4.05 -17.77 -2.48
CA ALA A 252 4.76 -17.95 -1.22
C ALA A 252 4.14 -17.09 -0.09
N SER A 253 3.74 -15.84 -0.41
CA SER A 253 3.07 -14.93 0.53
C SER A 253 2.25 -13.92 -0.24
N THR A 254 1.06 -13.56 0.26
CA THR A 254 0.25 -12.47 -0.33
C THR A 254 0.49 -11.11 0.32
N VAL A 255 1.34 -11.06 1.36
CA VAL A 255 1.64 -9.83 2.10
C VAL A 255 2.43 -8.88 1.21
N GLY A 256 1.98 -7.62 1.11
CA GLY A 256 2.65 -6.60 0.31
C GLY A 256 2.41 -6.69 -1.20
N ALA A 257 1.64 -7.67 -1.70
CA ALA A 257 1.34 -7.77 -3.14
C ALA A 257 0.57 -6.54 -3.66
N GLY A 258 -0.42 -6.04 -2.90
CA GLY A 258 -1.14 -4.81 -3.23
C GLY A 258 -0.24 -3.57 -3.21
N ASP A 259 0.66 -3.46 -2.21
CA ASP A 259 1.63 -2.37 -2.11
C ASP A 259 2.59 -2.38 -3.30
N SER A 260 3.05 -3.59 -3.69
CA SER A 260 3.90 -3.79 -4.85
C SER A 260 3.18 -3.51 -6.17
N SER A 261 1.88 -3.82 -6.26
CA SER A 261 1.06 -3.45 -7.43
C SER A 261 0.97 -1.93 -7.58
N LEU A 262 0.74 -1.20 -6.49
CA LEU A 262 0.74 0.26 -6.52
C LEU A 262 2.12 0.80 -6.94
N ALA A 263 3.18 0.29 -6.32
CA ALA A 263 4.54 0.69 -6.68
C ALA A 263 4.85 0.43 -8.16
N GLY A 264 4.47 -0.74 -8.68
CA GLY A 264 4.66 -1.09 -10.09
C GLY A 264 3.91 -0.17 -11.06
N LEU A 265 2.69 0.25 -10.71
CA LEU A 265 1.95 1.26 -11.47
C LEU A 265 2.72 2.58 -11.49
N LEU A 266 3.19 3.03 -10.32
CA LEU A 266 3.91 4.30 -10.18
C LEU A 266 5.27 4.28 -10.89
N VAL A 267 6.01 3.15 -10.87
CA VAL A 267 7.25 2.96 -11.65
C VAL A 267 6.99 3.21 -13.15
N ALA A 268 5.94 2.61 -13.68
CA ALA A 268 5.58 2.76 -15.09
C ALA A 268 5.05 4.17 -15.40
N ASP A 269 4.35 4.79 -14.46
CA ASP A 269 3.81 6.13 -14.62
C ASP A 269 4.92 7.20 -14.69
N VAL A 270 5.89 7.17 -13.77
CA VAL A 270 7.03 8.12 -13.81
C VAL A 270 7.96 7.88 -15.00
N ALA A 271 7.94 6.69 -15.59
CA ALA A 271 8.59 6.38 -16.86
C ALA A 271 7.79 6.88 -18.09
N GLY A 272 6.64 7.53 -17.90
CA GLY A 272 5.78 8.06 -18.97
C GLY A 272 5.04 7.00 -19.77
N LEU A 273 4.89 5.79 -19.26
CA LEU A 273 4.24 4.70 -19.99
C LEU A 273 2.71 4.88 -20.05
N PRO A 274 2.05 4.37 -21.12
CA PRO A 274 0.61 4.47 -21.28
C PRO A 274 -0.14 3.61 -20.26
N PRO A 275 -1.45 3.88 -20.00
CA PRO A 275 -2.24 3.19 -18.97
C PRO A 275 -2.20 1.67 -19.06
N ALA A 276 -2.28 1.07 -20.26
CA ALA A 276 -2.18 -0.38 -20.42
C ALA A 276 -0.84 -0.94 -19.89
N ALA A 277 0.28 -0.26 -20.17
CA ALA A 277 1.59 -0.67 -19.66
C ALA A 277 1.73 -0.45 -18.15
N ARG A 278 1.09 0.60 -17.60
CA ARG A 278 1.04 0.83 -16.15
C ARG A 278 0.30 -0.32 -15.44
N LEU A 279 -0.83 -0.78 -15.99
CA LEU A 279 -1.57 -1.93 -15.47
C LEU A 279 -0.73 -3.22 -15.53
N ALA A 280 -0.09 -3.49 -16.68
CA ALA A 280 0.78 -4.65 -16.82
C ALA A 280 1.92 -4.65 -15.80
N SER A 281 2.54 -3.48 -15.57
CA SER A 281 3.57 -3.29 -14.54
C SER A 281 3.03 -3.56 -13.14
N ALA A 282 1.87 -2.99 -12.79
CA ALA A 282 1.22 -3.21 -11.49
C ALA A 282 1.02 -4.71 -11.20
N ILE A 283 0.47 -5.44 -12.16
CA ILE A 283 0.21 -6.88 -12.02
C ILE A 283 1.51 -7.67 -11.89
N ARG A 284 2.55 -7.36 -12.68
CA ARG A 284 3.84 -8.04 -12.59
C ARG A 284 4.52 -7.84 -11.24
N TYR A 285 4.54 -6.61 -10.71
CA TYR A 285 5.11 -6.32 -9.39
C TYR A 285 4.32 -6.99 -8.28
N GLY A 286 2.98 -6.98 -8.33
CA GLY A 286 2.13 -7.70 -7.39
C GLY A 286 2.36 -9.21 -7.42
N ALA A 287 2.48 -9.80 -8.61
CA ALA A 287 2.78 -11.22 -8.78
C ALA A 287 4.19 -11.58 -8.28
N ALA A 288 5.20 -10.75 -8.59
CA ALA A 288 6.56 -10.93 -8.08
C ALA A 288 6.60 -10.93 -6.55
N ALA A 289 5.93 -9.95 -5.91
CA ALA A 289 5.82 -9.92 -4.46
C ALA A 289 5.15 -11.18 -3.90
N ALA A 290 4.11 -11.69 -4.55
CA ALA A 290 3.44 -12.91 -4.12
C ALA A 290 4.29 -14.18 -4.24
N MET A 291 5.32 -14.19 -5.08
CA MET A 291 6.30 -15.29 -5.18
C MET A 291 7.39 -15.24 -4.11
N MET A 292 7.52 -14.11 -3.41
CA MET A 292 8.57 -13.89 -2.40
C MET A 292 8.05 -14.19 -0.98
N PRO A 293 8.93 -14.60 -0.05
CA PRO A 293 8.54 -14.82 1.34
C PRO A 293 8.36 -13.49 2.09
N GLY A 294 7.29 -13.39 2.86
CA GLY A 294 7.02 -12.23 3.72
C GLY A 294 6.84 -10.93 2.92
N THR A 295 7.55 -9.87 3.32
CA THR A 295 7.50 -8.53 2.74
C THR A 295 8.78 -8.15 1.97
N VAL A 296 9.50 -9.12 1.42
CA VAL A 296 10.68 -8.86 0.58
C VAL A 296 10.24 -8.07 -0.65
N PRO A 297 10.82 -6.87 -0.90
CA PRO A 297 10.44 -6.06 -2.05
C PRO A 297 10.96 -6.71 -3.35
N PRO A 298 10.11 -6.93 -4.36
CA PRO A 298 10.56 -7.41 -5.65
C PRO A 298 11.42 -6.36 -6.38
N THR A 299 12.45 -6.84 -7.06
CA THR A 299 13.26 -6.06 -8.00
C THR A 299 12.78 -6.26 -9.43
N PRO A 300 13.22 -5.46 -10.40
CA PRO A 300 12.93 -5.71 -11.82
C PRO A 300 13.33 -7.09 -12.33
N ALA A 301 14.36 -7.72 -11.73
CA ALA A 301 14.82 -9.06 -12.08
C ALA A 301 13.89 -10.18 -11.58
N ASP A 302 13.07 -9.90 -10.58
CA ASP A 302 12.12 -10.87 -10.00
C ASP A 302 10.77 -10.89 -10.73
N LEU A 303 10.56 -9.96 -11.67
CA LEU A 303 9.29 -9.84 -12.37
C LEU A 303 9.04 -11.06 -13.28
N PRO A 304 7.82 -11.62 -13.29
CA PRO A 304 7.46 -12.68 -14.22
C PRO A 304 7.83 -12.32 -15.66
N GLU A 305 8.44 -13.24 -16.41
CA GLU A 305 8.83 -13.03 -17.81
C GLU A 305 7.61 -12.74 -18.70
N VAL A 306 6.50 -13.40 -18.39
CA VAL A 306 5.24 -13.23 -19.13
C VAL A 306 4.63 -11.86 -18.79
N VAL A 307 4.57 -10.99 -19.79
CA VAL A 307 3.86 -9.72 -19.67
C VAL A 307 2.36 -9.97 -19.82
N PRO A 308 1.52 -9.55 -18.85
CA PRO A 308 0.08 -9.71 -18.95
C PRO A 308 -0.49 -9.06 -20.22
N THR A 309 -1.36 -9.78 -20.93
CA THR A 309 -2.11 -9.20 -22.03
C THR A 309 -3.19 -8.28 -21.47
N VAL A 310 -3.08 -7.00 -21.79
CA VAL A 310 -4.03 -5.98 -21.34
C VAL A 310 -5.09 -5.75 -22.39
N THR A 311 -6.35 -5.81 -21.98
CA THR A 311 -7.52 -5.56 -22.82
C THR A 311 -8.21 -4.28 -22.36
N GLU A 312 -8.53 -3.39 -23.29
CA GLU A 312 -9.40 -2.25 -23.00
C GLU A 312 -10.84 -2.70 -22.90
N LEU A 313 -11.50 -2.32 -21.82
CA LEU A 313 -12.90 -2.65 -21.56
C LEU A 313 -13.80 -1.60 -22.23
N SER A 314 -14.62 -2.05 -23.18
CA SER A 314 -15.60 -1.22 -23.90
C SER A 314 -16.82 -0.87 -23.06
#